data_aeffe3f6886ac2fe01d2e9ab9e05bee2
#
_entry.id   aeffe3f6886ac2fe01d2e9ab9e05bee2
#
_cell.length_a   1.000
_cell.length_b   1.000
_cell.length_c   1.000
_cell.angle_alpha   90.00
_cell.angle_beta   90.00
_cell.angle_gamma   90.00
#
_symmetry.space_group_name_H-M   'P 1'
#
loop_
_entity.id
_entity.type
_entity.pdbx_description
1 polymer ?
#
loop_
_entity_poly.entity_id
_entity_poly.type
_entity_poly.pdbx_seq_one_letter_code
_entity_poly.pdbx_strand_id
1 'polypeptide(L)'
;MEKRRQTKEHQWLRVMVERNGLDESGRRRLGALDIGHVGECEFDRWIEEFGDEGWRVYRDVWIDAGGPTQIDTMIVSEAGLFIFDVKNYSGEYAYSGGKWSVNGRPLIKDIFVQLKRSMEKVTFMLGAIDPSVPAEGRIVFINEHLSFEAEGAVQDRVVMRHVLKKHILEMDGGHPRLRMPIDVLCREIEAFFIDCPYSPPRCDASLYPKVDKGVRCHRCGEFEHEVMRYHFRCLYCRYREAKEKAVLRSICEYGVIRNDCMLRVADIHHFLGGTVGERYVRSILIKYFKVAARGRHAAYVNPGEVMEYLFSGMNFRYKDWNQE
;
A
#
# COMPACT_ATOMS: atom_id res chain seq x y z
N MET A 1 -2.97 11.97 -10.84
CA MET A 1 -2.50 11.69 -9.47
C MET A 1 -1.65 10.42 -9.41
N GLU A 2 -0.72 10.31 -8.43
CA GLU A 2 0.05 9.08 -8.23
C GLU A 2 -0.87 7.96 -7.70
N LYS A 3 -0.75 6.75 -8.28
CA LYS A 3 -1.56 5.61 -7.84
C LYS A 3 -1.18 5.20 -6.41
N ARG A 4 -2.18 4.82 -5.61
CA ARG A 4 -1.96 4.29 -4.26
C ARG A 4 -1.05 3.07 -4.32
N ARG A 5 -0.01 3.05 -3.47
CA ARG A 5 0.94 1.95 -3.35
C ARG A 5 0.47 0.97 -2.28
N GLN A 6 0.80 -0.29 -2.44
CA GLN A 6 0.65 -1.26 -1.35
C GLN A 6 1.67 -0.95 -0.25
N THR A 7 1.28 -1.08 1.01
CA THR A 7 2.20 -0.91 2.13
C THR A 7 3.35 -1.92 2.07
N LYS A 8 4.46 -1.64 2.74
CA LYS A 8 5.62 -2.57 2.81
C LYS A 8 5.22 -3.95 3.36
N GLU A 9 4.32 -4.00 4.36
CA GLU A 9 3.78 -5.25 4.87
C GLU A 9 2.96 -6.00 3.82
N HIS A 10 2.12 -5.30 3.08
CA HIS A 10 1.31 -5.87 2.02
C HIS A 10 2.18 -6.48 0.91
N GLN A 11 3.20 -5.74 0.45
CA GLN A 11 4.17 -6.23 -0.54
C GLN A 11 4.92 -7.46 -0.01
N TRP A 12 5.36 -7.45 1.25
CA TRP A 12 6.05 -8.56 1.89
C TRP A 12 5.17 -9.82 1.94
N LEU A 13 3.94 -9.70 2.42
CA LEU A 13 2.99 -10.82 2.46
C LEU A 13 2.72 -11.39 1.06
N ARG A 14 2.55 -10.54 0.06
CA ARG A 14 2.34 -10.94 -1.33
C ARG A 14 3.51 -11.76 -1.85
N VAL A 15 4.72 -11.24 -1.76
CA VAL A 15 5.92 -11.92 -2.26
C VAL A 15 6.16 -13.23 -1.51
N MET A 16 5.93 -13.26 -0.19
CA MET A 16 6.07 -14.47 0.62
C MET A 16 5.04 -15.54 0.27
N VAL A 17 3.78 -15.16 0.05
CA VAL A 17 2.72 -16.09 -0.39
C VAL A 17 3.02 -16.63 -1.79
N GLU A 18 3.40 -15.76 -2.72
CA GLU A 18 3.73 -16.13 -4.10
C GLU A 18 4.95 -17.05 -4.23
N ARG A 19 5.78 -17.10 -3.19
CA ARG A 19 6.97 -17.98 -3.10
C ARG A 19 6.82 -19.08 -2.04
N ASN A 20 5.58 -19.43 -1.69
CA ASN A 20 5.22 -20.50 -0.76
C ASN A 20 5.88 -20.38 0.64
N GLY A 21 6.32 -19.16 1.02
CA GLY A 21 6.98 -18.89 2.30
C GLY A 21 6.03 -18.80 3.50
N LEU A 22 4.71 -18.73 3.29
CA LEU A 22 3.71 -18.57 4.34
C LEU A 22 2.63 -19.65 4.27
N ASP A 23 2.04 -19.91 5.44
CA ASP A 23 0.92 -20.80 5.65
C ASP A 23 -0.44 -20.17 5.29
N GLU A 24 -1.52 -20.86 5.61
CA GLU A 24 -2.90 -20.41 5.39
C GLU A 24 -3.23 -19.11 6.14
N SER A 25 -2.63 -18.88 7.31
CA SER A 25 -2.87 -17.64 8.08
C SER A 25 -2.30 -16.42 7.36
N GLY A 26 -1.11 -16.55 6.77
CA GLY A 26 -0.49 -15.53 5.95
C GLY A 26 -1.30 -15.24 4.67
N ARG A 27 -1.84 -16.28 4.03
CA ARG A 27 -2.72 -16.14 2.86
C ARG A 27 -4.00 -15.39 3.20
N ARG A 28 -4.65 -15.72 4.34
CA ARG A 28 -5.85 -15.00 4.81
C ARG A 28 -5.56 -13.54 5.11
N ARG A 29 -4.40 -13.24 5.75
CA ARG A 29 -4.00 -11.87 6.02
C ARG A 29 -3.77 -11.07 4.73
N LEU A 30 -3.08 -11.68 3.74
CA LEU A 30 -2.91 -11.07 2.42
C LEU A 30 -4.27 -10.77 1.77
N GLY A 31 -5.21 -11.73 1.77
CA GLY A 31 -6.55 -11.54 1.22
C GLY A 31 -7.30 -10.37 1.86
N ALA A 32 -7.16 -10.20 3.19
CA ALA A 32 -7.78 -9.07 3.89
C ALA A 32 -7.17 -7.73 3.46
N LEU A 33 -5.84 -7.65 3.30
CA LEU A 33 -5.16 -6.45 2.80
C LEU A 33 -5.50 -6.16 1.34
N ASP A 34 -5.62 -7.19 0.50
CA ASP A 34 -6.04 -7.04 -0.90
C ASP A 34 -7.44 -6.42 -1.01
N ILE A 35 -8.39 -6.92 -0.21
CA ILE A 35 -9.75 -6.39 -0.17
C ILE A 35 -9.75 -4.92 0.30
N GLY A 36 -8.99 -4.58 1.35
CA GLY A 36 -8.83 -3.22 1.83
C GLY A 36 -8.27 -2.30 0.74
N HIS A 37 -7.14 -2.66 0.16
CA HIS A 37 -6.47 -1.88 -0.87
C HIS A 37 -7.36 -1.64 -2.11
N VAL A 38 -8.15 -2.64 -2.53
CA VAL A 38 -9.11 -2.47 -3.63
C VAL A 38 -10.16 -1.41 -3.29
N GLY A 39 -10.68 -1.42 -2.06
CA GLY A 39 -11.66 -0.43 -1.60
C GLY A 39 -11.07 0.99 -1.54
N GLU A 40 -9.87 1.13 -1.02
CA GLU A 40 -9.15 2.40 -0.97
C GLU A 40 -8.84 2.95 -2.37
N CYS A 41 -8.38 2.11 -3.30
CA CYS A 41 -8.18 2.49 -4.70
C CYS A 41 -9.49 2.86 -5.41
N GLU A 42 -10.60 2.26 -5.01
CA GLU A 42 -11.90 2.63 -5.53
C GLU A 42 -12.35 4.00 -5.00
N PHE A 43 -12.17 4.26 -3.70
CA PHE A 43 -12.43 5.57 -3.11
C PHE A 43 -11.57 6.66 -3.77
N ASP A 44 -10.29 6.39 -4.02
CA ASP A 44 -9.41 7.33 -4.74
C ASP A 44 -9.97 7.70 -6.11
N ARG A 45 -10.54 6.74 -6.87
CA ARG A 45 -11.19 7.03 -8.16
C ARG A 45 -12.40 7.93 -8.03
N TRP A 46 -13.20 7.76 -6.96
CA TRP A 46 -14.31 8.66 -6.69
C TRP A 46 -13.86 10.08 -6.39
N ILE A 47 -12.77 10.25 -5.63
CA ILE A 47 -12.18 11.57 -5.36
C ILE A 47 -11.59 12.16 -6.66
N GLU A 48 -10.95 11.38 -7.52
CA GLU A 48 -10.42 11.83 -8.80
C GLU A 48 -11.51 12.27 -9.78
N GLU A 49 -12.66 11.60 -9.75
CA GLU A 49 -13.77 11.87 -10.69
C GLU A 49 -14.68 13.02 -10.23
N PHE A 50 -14.91 13.16 -8.91
CA PHE A 50 -15.92 14.07 -8.37
C PHE A 50 -15.37 15.12 -7.40
N GLY A 51 -14.12 15.02 -6.97
CA GLY A 51 -13.47 15.98 -6.07
C GLY A 51 -13.08 17.28 -6.76
N ASP A 52 -12.82 18.32 -5.97
CA ASP A 52 -12.39 19.62 -6.47
C ASP A 52 -10.87 19.63 -6.77
N GLU A 53 -10.45 20.28 -7.85
CA GLU A 53 -9.05 20.38 -8.26
C GLU A 53 -8.18 21.16 -7.25
N GLY A 54 -8.78 22.02 -6.44
CA GLY A 54 -8.12 22.77 -5.37
C GLY A 54 -7.77 21.94 -4.15
N TRP A 55 -8.33 20.75 -4.00
CA TRP A 55 -8.03 19.88 -2.86
C TRP A 55 -6.59 19.37 -2.87
N ARG A 56 -6.02 19.22 -1.68
CA ARG A 56 -4.78 18.48 -1.46
C ARG A 56 -5.12 17.14 -0.83
N VAL A 57 -4.88 16.06 -1.57
CA VAL A 57 -5.25 14.69 -1.18
C VAL A 57 -4.01 13.91 -0.80
N TYR A 58 -3.93 13.49 0.45
CA TYR A 58 -2.88 12.63 1.00
C TYR A 58 -3.43 11.22 1.24
N ARG A 59 -2.66 10.21 0.85
CA ARG A 59 -3.04 8.79 0.91
C ARG A 59 -2.05 8.00 1.74
N ASP A 60 -2.55 7.13 2.61
CA ASP A 60 -1.73 6.26 3.46
C ASP A 60 -0.66 7.01 4.25
N VAL A 61 -1.01 8.20 4.73
CA VAL A 61 -0.06 9.03 5.47
C VAL A 61 0.01 8.62 6.94
N TRP A 62 1.23 8.65 7.47
CA TRP A 62 1.49 8.49 8.88
C TRP A 62 1.80 9.85 9.48
N ILE A 63 1.13 10.18 10.57
CA ILE A 63 1.40 11.41 11.36
C ILE A 63 1.83 11.04 12.77
N ASP A 64 2.75 11.83 13.33
CA ASP A 64 3.06 11.80 14.77
C ASP A 64 2.54 13.06 15.46
N ALA A 65 1.42 12.92 16.13
CA ALA A 65 0.76 13.97 16.89
C ALA A 65 0.45 13.44 18.32
N GLY A 66 1.51 13.24 19.11
CA GLY A 66 1.45 12.56 20.42
C GLY A 66 1.30 11.04 20.26
N GLY A 67 2.01 10.48 19.31
CA GLY A 67 2.09 9.08 18.92
C GLY A 67 1.61 8.82 17.49
N PRO A 68 2.20 7.82 16.82
CA PRO A 68 1.97 7.56 15.40
C PRO A 68 0.54 7.06 15.14
N THR A 69 -0.07 7.56 14.05
CA THR A 69 -1.32 7.05 13.51
C THR A 69 -1.30 7.08 11.99
N GLN A 70 -1.92 6.08 11.36
CA GLN A 70 -2.14 6.07 9.93
C GLN A 70 -3.50 6.69 9.61
N ILE A 71 -3.55 7.43 8.53
CA ILE A 71 -4.77 7.97 7.94
C ILE A 71 -4.86 7.45 6.51
N ASP A 72 -5.93 6.72 6.19
CA ASP A 72 -6.11 6.08 4.88
C ASP A 72 -6.24 7.14 3.77
N THR A 73 -7.05 8.18 4.01
CA THR A 73 -7.16 9.34 3.12
C THR A 73 -7.40 10.60 3.93
N MET A 74 -6.59 11.63 3.69
CA MET A 74 -6.73 12.97 4.24
C MET A 74 -6.89 13.95 3.08
N ILE A 75 -7.90 14.82 3.18
CA ILE A 75 -8.17 15.87 2.20
C ILE A 75 -8.12 17.21 2.92
N VAL A 76 -7.32 18.13 2.39
CA VAL A 76 -7.28 19.53 2.83
C VAL A 76 -7.93 20.37 1.75
N SER A 77 -8.97 21.14 2.12
CA SER A 77 -9.72 22.03 1.24
C SER A 77 -9.82 23.43 1.83
N GLU A 78 -10.45 24.36 1.11
CA GLU A 78 -10.77 25.70 1.65
C GLU A 78 -11.76 25.65 2.82
N ALA A 79 -12.48 24.53 3.02
CA ALA A 79 -13.46 24.36 4.08
C ALA A 79 -12.87 23.71 5.36
N GLY A 80 -11.71 23.08 5.28
CA GLY A 80 -11.08 22.42 6.41
C GLY A 80 -10.31 21.15 6.04
N LEU A 81 -10.14 20.29 7.04
CA LEU A 81 -9.45 19.02 6.93
C LEU A 81 -10.46 17.87 7.09
N PHE A 82 -10.47 16.95 6.13
CA PHE A 82 -11.35 15.80 6.13
C PHE A 82 -10.54 14.51 6.13
N ILE A 83 -10.87 13.59 7.03
CA ILE A 83 -10.24 12.26 7.04
C ILE A 83 -11.29 11.17 6.77
N PHE A 84 -10.88 10.20 5.97
CA PHE A 84 -11.72 9.07 5.58
C PHE A 84 -11.03 7.76 5.95
N ASP A 85 -11.76 6.92 6.68
CA ASP A 85 -11.41 5.54 6.99
C ASP A 85 -12.24 4.64 6.06
N VAL A 86 -11.60 4.04 5.06
CA VAL A 86 -12.28 3.29 3.99
C VAL A 86 -12.43 1.82 4.36
N LYS A 87 -13.65 1.31 4.31
CA LYS A 87 -13.97 -0.09 4.61
C LYS A 87 -14.65 -0.76 3.42
N ASN A 88 -14.01 -1.81 2.89
CA ASN A 88 -14.53 -2.61 1.79
C ASN A 88 -15.13 -3.93 2.32
N TYR A 89 -16.06 -3.80 3.27
CA TYR A 89 -16.76 -4.94 3.87
C TYR A 89 -18.00 -5.30 3.04
N SER A 90 -18.49 -6.51 3.19
CA SER A 90 -19.76 -6.98 2.60
C SER A 90 -20.65 -7.60 3.66
N GLY A 91 -21.96 -7.58 3.45
CA GLY A 91 -22.97 -8.13 4.35
C GLY A 91 -23.79 -7.05 5.07
N GLU A 92 -24.62 -7.49 6.01
CA GLU A 92 -25.56 -6.65 6.77
C GLU A 92 -24.90 -6.22 8.08
N TYR A 93 -24.51 -4.95 8.17
CA TYR A 93 -23.90 -4.37 9.36
C TYR A 93 -24.95 -3.56 10.13
N ALA A 94 -24.96 -3.71 11.45
CA ALA A 94 -25.80 -2.89 12.32
C ALA A 94 -25.00 -2.39 13.53
N TYR A 95 -25.35 -1.19 13.99
CA TYR A 95 -24.81 -0.58 15.20
C TYR A 95 -25.95 -0.13 16.11
N SER A 96 -26.11 -0.79 17.25
CA SER A 96 -27.15 -0.52 18.23
C SER A 96 -26.61 -0.70 19.65
N GLY A 97 -26.99 0.17 20.57
CA GLY A 97 -26.56 0.11 21.96
C GLY A 97 -25.05 0.15 22.16
N GLY A 98 -24.30 0.82 21.29
CA GLY A 98 -22.82 0.91 21.36
C GLY A 98 -22.10 -0.34 20.85
N LYS A 99 -22.76 -1.25 20.18
CA LYS A 99 -22.20 -2.53 19.71
C LYS A 99 -22.45 -2.74 18.22
N TRP A 100 -21.47 -3.33 17.57
CA TRP A 100 -21.54 -3.74 16.17
C TRP A 100 -22.04 -5.18 16.03
N SER A 101 -22.78 -5.43 14.98
CA SER A 101 -23.10 -6.77 14.51
C SER A 101 -22.93 -6.87 13.00
N VAL A 102 -22.69 -8.08 12.50
CA VAL A 102 -22.62 -8.41 11.08
C VAL A 102 -23.42 -9.68 10.81
N ASN A 103 -24.36 -9.61 9.86
CA ASN A 103 -25.30 -10.71 9.54
C ASN A 103 -25.98 -11.27 10.81
N GLY A 104 -26.41 -10.39 11.71
CA GLY A 104 -27.05 -10.73 12.99
C GLY A 104 -26.11 -11.29 14.08
N ARG A 105 -24.79 -11.38 13.83
CA ARG A 105 -23.81 -11.86 14.81
C ARG A 105 -23.02 -10.72 15.43
N PRO A 106 -22.80 -10.71 16.77
CA PRO A 106 -21.99 -9.67 17.41
C PRO A 106 -20.58 -9.60 16.83
N LEU A 107 -20.11 -8.38 16.54
CA LEU A 107 -18.76 -8.08 16.13
C LEU A 107 -17.97 -7.54 17.33
N ILE A 108 -16.87 -8.20 17.70
CA ILE A 108 -16.05 -7.79 18.85
C ILE A 108 -15.29 -6.48 18.55
N LYS A 109 -14.91 -6.27 17.29
CA LYS A 109 -14.14 -5.09 16.87
C LYS A 109 -15.07 -3.91 16.68
N ASP A 110 -14.82 -2.83 17.40
CA ASP A 110 -15.48 -1.55 17.14
C ASP A 110 -14.83 -0.88 15.93
N ILE A 111 -15.62 -0.69 14.87
CA ILE A 111 -15.16 -0.11 13.60
C ILE A 111 -14.81 1.38 13.77
N PHE A 112 -15.45 2.09 14.70
CA PHE A 112 -15.19 3.51 14.95
C PHE A 112 -13.88 3.81 15.70
N VAL A 113 -13.24 2.82 16.33
CA VAL A 113 -12.04 3.04 17.16
C VAL A 113 -10.90 3.63 16.34
N GLN A 114 -10.71 3.17 15.11
CA GLN A 114 -9.64 3.68 14.23
C GLN A 114 -9.90 5.15 13.88
N LEU A 115 -11.10 5.47 13.39
CA LEU A 115 -11.48 6.85 13.05
C LEU A 115 -11.37 7.77 14.28
N LYS A 116 -11.85 7.34 15.45
CA LYS A 116 -11.77 8.12 16.68
C LYS A 116 -10.32 8.47 17.04
N ARG A 117 -9.41 7.49 17.01
CA ARG A 117 -7.98 7.70 17.27
C ARG A 117 -7.36 8.67 16.25
N SER A 118 -7.67 8.51 14.97
CA SER A 118 -7.17 9.41 13.94
C SER A 118 -7.68 10.83 14.14
N MET A 119 -8.96 11.01 14.49
CA MET A 119 -9.54 12.32 14.79
C MET A 119 -8.92 12.98 16.02
N GLU A 120 -8.64 12.23 17.09
CA GLU A 120 -7.95 12.73 18.28
C GLU A 120 -6.56 13.28 17.92
N LYS A 121 -5.80 12.57 17.08
CA LYS A 121 -4.48 12.99 16.60
C LYS A 121 -4.55 14.21 15.68
N VAL A 122 -5.49 14.21 14.74
CA VAL A 122 -5.73 15.36 13.85
C VAL A 122 -6.13 16.60 14.67
N THR A 123 -7.02 16.46 15.64
CA THR A 123 -7.41 17.58 16.53
C THR A 123 -6.22 18.12 17.31
N PHE A 124 -5.35 17.24 17.84
CA PHE A 124 -4.13 17.65 18.51
C PHE A 124 -3.17 18.39 17.58
N MET A 125 -2.96 17.88 16.38
CA MET A 125 -2.12 18.51 15.34
C MET A 125 -2.65 19.89 14.96
N LEU A 126 -3.94 20.01 14.66
CA LEU A 126 -4.55 21.30 14.33
C LEU A 126 -4.56 22.28 15.51
N GLY A 127 -4.65 21.79 16.75
CA GLY A 127 -4.50 22.61 17.93
C GLY A 127 -3.13 23.29 18.04
N ALA A 128 -2.09 22.68 17.48
CA ALA A 128 -0.74 23.26 17.43
C ALA A 128 -0.53 24.20 16.21
N ILE A 129 -1.27 23.99 15.12
CA ILE A 129 -1.16 24.77 13.88
C ILE A 129 -2.11 26.00 13.93
N ASP A 130 -3.40 25.74 13.91
CA ASP A 130 -4.50 26.69 14.03
C ASP A 130 -5.77 25.98 14.52
N PRO A 131 -6.18 26.15 15.79
CA PRO A 131 -7.33 25.47 16.36
C PRO A 131 -8.68 25.91 15.73
N SER A 132 -8.69 26.94 14.90
CA SER A 132 -9.89 27.38 14.17
C SER A 132 -10.17 26.59 12.89
N VAL A 133 -9.21 25.74 12.43
CA VAL A 133 -9.39 24.90 11.25
C VAL A 133 -10.37 23.76 11.58
N PRO A 134 -11.50 23.70 10.87
CA PRO A 134 -12.44 22.60 11.06
C PRO A 134 -11.85 21.26 10.64
N ALA A 135 -12.16 20.19 11.39
CA ALA A 135 -11.77 18.84 11.02
C ALA A 135 -12.95 17.89 11.13
N GLU A 136 -13.15 17.09 10.11
CA GLU A 136 -14.19 16.07 10.07
C GLU A 136 -13.63 14.69 9.71
N GLY A 137 -14.21 13.64 10.32
CA GLY A 137 -13.87 12.25 10.02
C GLY A 137 -15.09 11.43 9.66
N ARG A 138 -14.93 10.61 8.62
CA ARG A 138 -15.99 9.72 8.12
C ARG A 138 -15.47 8.32 7.90
N ILE A 139 -16.29 7.31 8.17
CA ILE A 139 -16.11 5.95 7.66
C ILE A 139 -16.81 5.89 6.31
N VAL A 140 -16.11 5.39 5.30
CA VAL A 140 -16.67 5.13 3.98
C VAL A 140 -16.87 3.63 3.79
N PHE A 141 -18.11 3.19 3.68
CA PHE A 141 -18.40 1.83 3.22
C PHE A 141 -18.51 1.82 1.70
N ILE A 142 -17.42 1.39 1.05
CA ILE A 142 -17.26 1.48 -0.42
C ILE A 142 -17.88 0.29 -1.16
N ASN A 143 -18.14 -0.84 -0.49
CA ASN A 143 -18.67 -2.04 -1.10
C ASN A 143 -20.15 -1.91 -1.43
N GLU A 144 -20.55 -2.23 -2.66
CA GLU A 144 -21.95 -2.19 -3.10
C GLU A 144 -22.83 -3.25 -2.44
N HIS A 145 -22.22 -4.33 -1.92
CA HIS A 145 -22.92 -5.43 -1.26
C HIS A 145 -22.96 -5.27 0.27
N LEU A 146 -22.79 -4.05 0.78
CA LEU A 146 -22.92 -3.75 2.20
C LEU A 146 -24.20 -2.97 2.45
N SER A 147 -24.99 -3.41 3.43
CA SER A 147 -26.04 -2.62 4.07
C SER A 147 -25.61 -2.22 5.48
N PHE A 148 -26.00 -1.04 5.92
CA PHE A 148 -25.69 -0.52 7.24
C PHE A 148 -26.92 0.11 7.88
N GLU A 149 -27.25 -0.32 9.09
CA GLU A 149 -28.27 0.25 9.94
C GLU A 149 -27.68 0.74 11.25
N ALA A 150 -27.98 1.94 11.64
CA ALA A 150 -27.55 2.52 12.91
C ALA A 150 -28.64 3.34 13.58
N GLU A 151 -28.63 3.34 14.91
CA GLU A 151 -29.47 4.21 15.73
C GLU A 151 -28.76 5.52 16.05
N GLY A 152 -29.50 6.64 15.93
CA GLY A 152 -29.04 7.97 16.37
C GLY A 152 -27.98 8.60 15.46
N ALA A 153 -27.24 9.57 16.00
CA ALA A 153 -26.27 10.41 15.28
C ALA A 153 -25.03 9.66 14.70
N VAL A 154 -24.98 8.34 14.83
CA VAL A 154 -23.91 7.52 14.27
C VAL A 154 -23.97 7.47 12.74
N GLN A 155 -25.16 7.61 12.17
CA GLN A 155 -25.34 7.66 10.71
C GLN A 155 -24.55 8.82 10.07
N ASP A 156 -24.42 9.95 10.78
CA ASP A 156 -23.67 11.12 10.26
C ASP A 156 -22.18 10.89 10.14
N ARG A 157 -21.66 9.82 10.77
CA ARG A 157 -20.24 9.45 10.70
C ARG A 157 -19.92 8.45 9.60
N VAL A 158 -20.93 7.98 8.89
CA VAL A 158 -20.80 6.93 7.88
C VAL A 158 -21.28 7.44 6.53
N VAL A 159 -20.48 7.21 5.51
CA VAL A 159 -20.83 7.49 4.11
C VAL A 159 -20.96 6.17 3.37
N MET A 160 -22.14 5.87 2.92
CA MET A 160 -22.44 4.69 2.12
C MET A 160 -22.09 4.95 0.64
N ARG A 161 -21.67 3.91 -0.09
CA ARG A 161 -21.35 4.01 -1.51
C ARG A 161 -22.39 4.75 -2.34
N HIS A 162 -23.68 4.47 -2.14
CA HIS A 162 -24.76 5.05 -2.94
C HIS A 162 -24.98 6.56 -2.74
N VAL A 163 -24.49 7.13 -1.62
CA VAL A 163 -24.50 8.58 -1.36
C VAL A 163 -23.14 9.23 -1.50
N LEU A 164 -22.08 8.48 -1.79
CA LEU A 164 -20.70 8.96 -1.80
C LEU A 164 -20.49 10.10 -2.79
N LYS A 165 -21.02 10.00 -4.02
CA LYS A 165 -20.95 11.09 -5.01
C LYS A 165 -21.50 12.40 -4.46
N LYS A 166 -22.71 12.34 -3.90
CA LYS A 166 -23.35 13.52 -3.30
C LYS A 166 -22.51 14.10 -2.17
N HIS A 167 -21.99 13.21 -1.29
CA HIS A 167 -21.15 13.63 -0.17
C HIS A 167 -19.88 14.35 -0.65
N ILE A 168 -19.18 13.83 -1.67
CA ILE A 168 -17.97 14.45 -2.23
C ILE A 168 -18.29 15.83 -2.83
N LEU A 169 -19.36 15.95 -3.62
CA LEU A 169 -19.76 17.21 -4.24
C LEU A 169 -20.22 18.29 -3.23
N GLU A 170 -20.70 17.88 -2.05
CA GLU A 170 -21.19 18.77 -1.01
C GLU A 170 -20.18 19.01 0.12
N MET A 171 -18.99 18.40 0.08
CA MET A 171 -18.03 18.35 1.19
C MET A 171 -17.57 19.75 1.64
N ASP A 172 -17.36 20.68 0.72
CA ASP A 172 -17.01 22.07 1.03
C ASP A 172 -18.23 22.94 1.31
N GLY A 173 -19.44 22.42 1.06
CA GLY A 173 -20.67 23.13 1.25
C GLY A 173 -21.03 23.36 2.72
N GLY A 174 -21.35 24.61 3.07
CA GLY A 174 -21.79 24.94 4.42
C GLY A 174 -20.69 25.28 5.43
N HIS A 175 -19.42 25.15 5.05
CA HIS A 175 -18.28 25.54 5.87
C HIS A 175 -17.77 26.95 5.50
N PRO A 176 -17.40 27.79 6.47
CA PRO A 176 -16.72 29.04 6.18
C PRO A 176 -15.33 28.74 5.59
N ARG A 177 -14.90 29.54 4.63
CA ARG A 177 -13.54 29.42 4.07
C ARG A 177 -12.48 29.65 5.15
N LEU A 178 -11.42 28.85 5.08
CA LEU A 178 -10.25 29.00 5.93
C LEU A 178 -9.64 30.38 5.81
N ARG A 179 -9.18 30.94 6.92
CA ARG A 179 -8.40 32.20 6.92
C ARG A 179 -6.97 31.98 6.43
N MET A 180 -6.42 30.78 6.70
CA MET A 180 -5.09 30.39 6.29
C MET A 180 -5.11 29.85 4.85
N PRO A 181 -4.17 30.26 3.97
CA PRO A 181 -4.04 29.66 2.64
C PRO A 181 -3.76 28.15 2.71
N ILE A 182 -4.38 27.37 1.83
CA ILE A 182 -4.26 25.89 1.81
C ILE A 182 -2.78 25.45 1.75
N ASP A 183 -1.96 26.08 0.91
CA ASP A 183 -0.54 25.71 0.78
C ASP A 183 0.28 25.98 2.06
N VAL A 184 -0.14 26.92 2.90
CA VAL A 184 0.46 27.17 4.22
C VAL A 184 0.01 26.05 5.17
N LEU A 185 -1.30 25.79 5.23
CA LEU A 185 -1.85 24.72 6.07
C LEU A 185 -1.23 23.36 5.71
N CYS A 186 -1.10 23.05 4.44
CA CYS A 186 -0.47 21.79 3.99
C CYS A 186 0.97 21.65 4.48
N ARG A 187 1.79 22.70 4.38
CA ARG A 187 3.18 22.68 4.88
C ARG A 187 3.27 22.42 6.38
N GLU A 188 2.38 23.06 7.15
CA GLU A 188 2.34 22.85 8.60
C GLU A 188 1.89 21.43 8.95
N ILE A 189 0.92 20.87 8.22
CA ILE A 189 0.47 19.48 8.38
C ILE A 189 1.60 18.50 8.00
N GLU A 190 2.28 18.73 6.88
CA GLU A 190 3.37 17.88 6.38
C GLU A 190 4.55 17.81 7.35
N ALA A 191 4.74 18.80 8.24
CA ALA A 191 5.75 18.76 9.29
C ALA A 191 5.47 17.65 10.34
N PHE A 192 4.24 17.15 10.44
CA PHE A 192 3.87 16.03 11.29
C PHE A 192 3.99 14.67 10.59
N PHE A 193 4.26 14.64 9.27
CA PHE A 193 4.37 13.39 8.53
C PHE A 193 5.63 12.63 8.94
N ILE A 194 5.47 11.35 9.11
CA ILE A 194 6.55 10.41 9.41
C ILE A 194 6.50 9.22 8.45
N ASP A 195 7.60 8.53 8.31
CA ASP A 195 7.61 7.21 7.67
C ASP A 195 6.80 6.22 8.50
N CYS A 196 6.23 5.20 7.83
CA CYS A 196 5.55 4.11 8.54
C CYS A 196 6.48 3.52 9.61
N PRO A 197 6.11 3.58 10.90
CA PRO A 197 6.98 3.10 11.99
C PRO A 197 7.05 1.58 12.07
N TYR A 198 6.22 0.88 11.30
CA TYR A 198 6.16 -0.57 11.30
C TYR A 198 6.93 -1.15 10.12
N SER A 199 7.92 -1.97 10.41
CA SER A 199 8.62 -2.77 9.42
C SER A 199 7.90 -4.09 9.18
N PRO A 200 7.96 -4.63 7.96
CA PRO A 200 7.51 -6.00 7.71
C PRO A 200 8.24 -6.99 8.62
N PRO A 201 7.66 -8.17 8.87
CA PRO A 201 8.34 -9.22 9.63
C PRO A 201 9.70 -9.56 9.03
N ARG A 202 10.68 -9.87 9.87
CA ARG A 202 11.99 -10.35 9.40
C ARG A 202 11.86 -11.78 8.89
N CYS A 203 12.42 -12.04 7.74
CA CYS A 203 12.53 -13.39 7.20
C CYS A 203 13.81 -14.04 7.76
N ASP A 204 13.69 -14.65 8.92
CA ASP A 204 14.80 -15.26 9.67
C ASP A 204 15.26 -16.62 9.09
N ALA A 205 16.19 -17.27 9.80
CA ALA A 205 16.73 -18.57 9.42
C ALA A 205 15.69 -19.71 9.44
N SER A 206 14.54 -19.54 10.08
CA SER A 206 13.49 -20.54 10.12
C SER A 206 12.51 -20.41 8.94
N LEU A 207 12.31 -19.20 8.45
CA LEU A 207 11.34 -18.86 7.41
C LEU A 207 11.98 -18.83 6.00
N TYR A 208 13.19 -18.28 5.88
CA TYR A 208 13.87 -18.11 4.59
C TYR A 208 14.11 -19.43 3.82
N PRO A 209 14.44 -20.56 4.44
CA PRO A 209 14.56 -21.85 3.74
C PRO A 209 13.27 -22.32 3.06
N LYS A 210 12.09 -21.94 3.59
CA LYS A 210 10.78 -22.32 3.06
C LYS A 210 10.40 -21.53 1.80
N VAL A 211 11.05 -20.39 1.56
CA VAL A 211 10.79 -19.56 0.38
C VAL A 211 11.35 -20.21 -0.87
N ASP A 212 10.53 -20.38 -1.89
CA ASP A 212 10.95 -20.91 -3.19
C ASP A 212 11.97 -20.01 -3.86
N LYS A 213 13.09 -20.63 -4.30
CA LYS A 213 14.20 -19.96 -4.97
C LYS A 213 14.04 -20.07 -6.48
N GLY A 214 14.62 -19.10 -7.19
CA GLY A 214 14.55 -19.06 -8.65
C GLY A 214 13.88 -17.81 -9.19
N VAL A 215 13.84 -17.69 -10.50
CA VAL A 215 13.06 -16.67 -11.22
C VAL A 215 11.64 -17.17 -11.34
N ARG A 216 10.69 -16.46 -10.73
CA ARG A 216 9.27 -16.80 -10.82
C ARG A 216 8.66 -16.24 -12.11
N CYS A 217 7.84 -17.00 -12.80
CA CYS A 217 7.12 -16.51 -13.96
C CYS A 217 6.12 -15.41 -13.55
N HIS A 218 6.21 -14.27 -14.22
CA HIS A 218 5.31 -13.15 -13.95
C HIS A 218 3.84 -13.46 -14.23
N ARG A 219 3.56 -14.39 -15.18
CA ARG A 219 2.19 -14.71 -15.62
C ARG A 219 1.51 -15.81 -14.80
N CYS A 220 2.20 -16.92 -14.54
CA CYS A 220 1.59 -18.09 -13.90
C CYS A 220 2.20 -18.47 -12.54
N GLY A 221 3.27 -17.81 -12.11
CA GLY A 221 3.92 -18.09 -10.83
C GLY A 221 4.95 -19.21 -10.85
N GLU A 222 5.02 -20.05 -11.88
CA GLU A 222 5.92 -21.20 -11.96
C GLU A 222 7.40 -20.79 -12.07
N PHE A 223 8.30 -21.68 -11.59
CA PHE A 223 9.73 -21.40 -11.50
C PHE A 223 10.57 -22.04 -12.61
N GLU A 224 9.98 -22.93 -13.40
CA GLU A 224 10.69 -23.64 -14.46
C GLU A 224 10.73 -22.84 -15.76
N HIS A 225 11.94 -22.49 -16.20
CA HIS A 225 12.19 -21.66 -17.39
C HIS A 225 13.26 -22.24 -18.28
N GLU A 226 13.05 -22.09 -19.57
CA GLU A 226 14.14 -22.11 -20.54
C GLU A 226 14.84 -20.75 -20.52
N VAL A 227 16.15 -20.77 -20.19
CA VAL A 227 16.97 -19.57 -20.09
C VAL A 227 17.60 -19.29 -21.45
N MET A 228 17.13 -18.25 -22.13
CA MET A 228 17.67 -17.84 -23.42
C MET A 228 18.63 -16.65 -23.28
N ARG A 229 19.25 -16.24 -24.37
CA ARG A 229 20.23 -15.15 -24.35
C ARG A 229 19.64 -13.84 -23.77
N TYR A 230 18.44 -13.46 -24.18
CA TYR A 230 17.83 -12.17 -23.85
C TYR A 230 16.52 -12.26 -23.07
N HIS A 231 15.94 -13.46 -22.90
CA HIS A 231 14.70 -13.66 -22.19
C HIS A 231 14.62 -15.01 -21.48
N PHE A 232 13.70 -15.09 -20.51
CA PHE A 232 13.21 -16.35 -19.94
C PHE A 232 11.92 -16.76 -20.68
N ARG A 233 11.77 -18.04 -20.95
CA ARG A 233 10.53 -18.62 -21.45
C ARG A 233 10.00 -19.62 -20.42
N CYS A 234 8.86 -19.34 -19.83
CA CYS A 234 8.23 -20.26 -18.88
C CYS A 234 7.91 -21.60 -19.57
N LEU A 235 8.27 -22.72 -18.97
CA LEU A 235 7.99 -24.05 -19.55
C LEU A 235 6.51 -24.39 -19.45
N TYR A 236 5.79 -23.85 -18.46
CA TYR A 236 4.37 -24.11 -18.24
C TYR A 236 3.46 -23.27 -19.15
N CYS A 237 3.47 -21.96 -19.02
CA CYS A 237 2.53 -21.07 -19.74
C CYS A 237 3.12 -20.45 -21.01
N ARG A 238 4.37 -20.76 -21.35
CA ARG A 238 5.12 -20.26 -22.52
C ARG A 238 5.33 -18.75 -22.55
N TYR A 239 4.95 -18.03 -21.49
CA TYR A 239 5.21 -16.60 -21.38
C TYR A 239 6.71 -16.31 -21.46
N ARG A 240 7.05 -15.27 -22.20
CA ARG A 240 8.44 -14.81 -22.34
C ARG A 240 8.58 -13.48 -21.61
N GLU A 241 9.60 -13.33 -20.81
CA GLU A 241 9.96 -12.10 -20.11
C GLU A 241 11.40 -11.73 -20.43
N ALA A 242 11.67 -10.44 -20.69
CA ALA A 242 13.04 -9.96 -20.88
C ALA A 242 13.90 -10.34 -19.67
N LYS A 243 15.08 -10.93 -19.93
CA LYS A 243 15.96 -11.48 -18.89
C LYS A 243 16.32 -10.46 -17.83
N GLU A 244 16.61 -9.23 -18.27
CA GLU A 244 16.92 -8.12 -17.38
C GLU A 244 15.77 -7.78 -16.46
N LYS A 245 14.56 -7.67 -17.02
CA LYS A 245 13.33 -7.36 -16.26
C LYS A 245 13.03 -8.46 -15.24
N ALA A 246 13.08 -9.72 -15.63
CA ALA A 246 12.82 -10.86 -14.76
C ALA A 246 13.81 -10.94 -13.58
N VAL A 247 15.12 -10.72 -13.86
CA VAL A 247 16.15 -10.71 -12.82
C VAL A 247 15.99 -9.51 -11.90
N LEU A 248 15.74 -8.32 -12.45
CA LEU A 248 15.53 -7.10 -11.64
C LEU A 248 14.30 -7.26 -10.73
N ARG A 249 13.18 -7.77 -11.26
CA ARG A 249 11.98 -8.06 -10.47
C ARG A 249 12.30 -9.03 -9.32
N SER A 250 13.02 -10.11 -9.60
CA SER A 250 13.40 -11.08 -8.57
C SER A 250 14.38 -10.51 -7.54
N ILE A 251 15.25 -9.55 -7.91
CA ILE A 251 16.10 -8.83 -6.96
C ILE A 251 15.25 -7.97 -6.02
N CYS A 252 14.23 -7.28 -6.56
CA CYS A 252 13.29 -6.50 -5.74
C CYS A 252 12.48 -7.41 -4.79
N GLU A 253 11.99 -8.56 -5.28
CA GLU A 253 11.32 -9.56 -4.44
C GLU A 253 12.24 -10.06 -3.31
N TYR A 254 13.51 -10.34 -3.60
CA TYR A 254 14.51 -10.65 -2.56
C TYR A 254 14.65 -9.52 -1.54
N GLY A 255 14.72 -8.28 -2.04
CA GLY A 255 14.81 -7.08 -1.21
C GLY A 255 13.61 -6.90 -0.28
N VAL A 256 12.40 -7.20 -0.75
CA VAL A 256 11.17 -7.19 0.05
C VAL A 256 11.21 -8.27 1.13
N ILE A 257 11.60 -9.51 0.78
CA ILE A 257 11.69 -10.63 1.72
C ILE A 257 12.76 -10.35 2.79
N ARG A 258 13.91 -9.85 2.38
CA ARG A 258 15.06 -9.56 3.22
C ARG A 258 15.20 -8.05 3.45
N ASN A 259 14.12 -7.43 3.87
CA ASN A 259 14.03 -5.98 4.10
C ASN A 259 15.06 -5.45 5.14
N ASP A 260 15.63 -6.34 5.93
CA ASP A 260 16.65 -6.08 6.95
C ASP A 260 18.11 -6.17 6.44
N CYS A 261 18.33 -6.57 5.18
CA CYS A 261 19.64 -6.84 4.64
C CYS A 261 19.96 -5.98 3.42
N MET A 262 21.24 -5.61 3.24
CA MET A 262 21.74 -5.05 1.99
C MET A 262 21.74 -6.09 0.88
N LEU A 263 21.58 -5.63 -0.38
CA LEU A 263 21.64 -6.50 -1.55
C LEU A 263 23.11 -6.88 -1.84
N ARG A 264 23.39 -8.19 -1.88
CA ARG A 264 24.72 -8.72 -2.20
C ARG A 264 24.65 -9.72 -3.35
N VAL A 265 25.66 -9.72 -4.20
CA VAL A 265 25.69 -10.59 -5.40
C VAL A 265 25.51 -12.07 -5.06
N ALA A 266 26.25 -12.58 -4.08
CA ALA A 266 26.18 -13.99 -3.70
C ALA A 266 24.80 -14.41 -3.17
N ASP A 267 24.19 -13.57 -2.31
CA ASP A 267 22.87 -13.84 -1.72
C ASP A 267 21.78 -13.87 -2.81
N ILE A 268 21.84 -12.90 -3.73
CA ILE A 268 20.90 -12.79 -4.86
C ILE A 268 21.11 -13.95 -5.84
N HIS A 269 22.37 -14.29 -6.17
CA HIS A 269 22.66 -15.44 -7.03
C HIS A 269 22.08 -16.74 -6.45
N HIS A 270 22.25 -16.95 -5.14
CA HIS A 270 21.64 -18.08 -4.44
C HIS A 270 20.09 -18.01 -4.50
N PHE A 271 19.51 -16.84 -4.26
CA PHE A 271 18.05 -16.66 -4.31
C PHE A 271 17.48 -16.92 -5.71
N LEU A 272 18.20 -16.57 -6.76
CA LEU A 272 17.84 -16.85 -8.15
C LEU A 272 18.05 -18.34 -8.54
N GLY A 273 18.46 -19.20 -7.61
CA GLY A 273 18.70 -20.62 -7.89
C GLY A 273 19.82 -20.87 -8.89
N GLY A 274 20.78 -19.95 -9.03
CA GLY A 274 21.89 -20.07 -9.98
C GLY A 274 21.48 -19.99 -11.46
N THR A 275 20.25 -19.59 -11.78
CA THR A 275 19.74 -19.51 -13.17
C THR A 275 20.48 -18.50 -14.04
N VAL A 276 21.18 -17.55 -13.44
CA VAL A 276 22.04 -16.57 -14.11
C VAL A 276 23.37 -16.43 -13.36
N GLY A 277 24.47 -16.21 -14.07
CA GLY A 277 25.77 -16.10 -13.44
C GLY A 277 25.92 -14.81 -12.57
N GLU A 278 26.77 -14.86 -11.56
CA GLU A 278 27.05 -13.74 -10.64
C GLU A 278 27.48 -12.44 -11.35
N ARG A 279 28.22 -12.56 -12.48
CA ARG A 279 28.62 -11.39 -13.29
C ARG A 279 27.39 -10.64 -13.81
N TYR A 280 26.36 -11.39 -14.24
CA TYR A 280 25.12 -10.80 -14.73
C TYR A 280 24.33 -10.17 -13.58
N VAL A 281 24.21 -10.84 -12.44
CA VAL A 281 23.60 -10.26 -11.22
C VAL A 281 24.29 -8.95 -10.83
N ARG A 282 25.62 -8.95 -10.82
CA ARG A 282 26.43 -7.74 -10.52
C ARG A 282 26.14 -6.61 -11.51
N SER A 283 26.05 -6.91 -12.80
CA SER A 283 25.74 -5.87 -13.82
C SER A 283 24.36 -5.22 -13.60
N ILE A 284 23.36 -6.00 -13.20
CA ILE A 284 22.03 -5.49 -12.85
C ILE A 284 22.09 -4.62 -11.59
N LEU A 285 22.78 -5.08 -10.54
CA LEU A 285 22.92 -4.31 -9.30
C LEU A 285 23.61 -2.96 -9.54
N ILE A 286 24.72 -2.95 -10.29
CA ILE A 286 25.42 -1.70 -10.64
C ILE A 286 24.53 -0.76 -11.45
N LYS A 287 23.71 -1.31 -12.35
CA LYS A 287 22.87 -0.50 -13.24
C LYS A 287 21.69 0.15 -12.52
N TYR A 288 21.11 -0.53 -11.52
CA TYR A 288 19.81 -0.14 -10.95
C TYR A 288 19.82 0.25 -9.48
N PHE A 289 20.86 -0.12 -8.72
CA PHE A 289 20.86 0.09 -7.27
C PHE A 289 22.04 0.95 -6.82
N LYS A 290 21.81 1.78 -5.80
CA LYS A 290 22.85 2.62 -5.19
C LYS A 290 23.86 1.75 -4.45
N VAL A 291 25.16 1.98 -4.72
CA VAL A 291 26.24 1.31 -4.01
C VAL A 291 26.26 1.75 -2.55
N ALA A 292 26.17 0.81 -1.61
CA ALA A 292 26.31 1.03 -0.17
C ALA A 292 27.73 0.76 0.33
N ALA A 293 28.40 -0.28 -0.19
CA ALA A 293 29.79 -0.62 0.14
C ALA A 293 30.53 -1.13 -1.10
N ARG A 294 31.85 -0.86 -1.15
CA ARG A 294 32.74 -1.28 -2.24
C ARG A 294 33.74 -2.34 -1.77
N GLY A 295 34.47 -2.94 -2.70
CA GLY A 295 35.53 -3.90 -2.43
C GLY A 295 35.04 -5.31 -2.15
N ARG A 296 35.76 -6.07 -1.28
CA ARG A 296 35.45 -7.48 -0.96
C ARG A 296 34.03 -7.69 -0.42
N HIS A 297 33.48 -6.71 0.26
CA HIS A 297 32.17 -6.74 0.86
C HIS A 297 31.15 -5.83 0.11
N ALA A 298 31.31 -5.74 -1.22
CA ALA A 298 30.42 -4.91 -2.04
C ALA A 298 28.95 -5.24 -1.77
N ALA A 299 28.18 -4.20 -1.48
CA ALA A 299 26.76 -4.27 -1.19
C ALA A 299 26.02 -3.07 -1.78
N TYR A 300 24.73 -3.24 -2.03
CA TYR A 300 23.88 -2.21 -2.60
C TYR A 300 22.71 -1.93 -1.65
N VAL A 301 22.22 -0.70 -1.68
CA VAL A 301 21.08 -0.28 -0.87
C VAL A 301 19.86 -1.11 -1.26
N ASN A 302 19.20 -1.67 -0.24
CA ASN A 302 17.96 -2.40 -0.41
C ASN A 302 16.77 -1.46 -0.18
N PRO A 303 15.98 -1.13 -1.21
CA PRO A 303 14.80 -0.27 -1.05
C PRO A 303 13.64 -0.96 -0.33
N GLY A 304 13.61 -2.30 -0.30
CA GLY A 304 12.54 -3.08 0.34
C GLY A 304 11.16 -2.95 -0.31
N GLU A 305 11.13 -2.66 -1.61
CA GLU A 305 9.88 -2.51 -2.38
C GLU A 305 9.92 -3.35 -3.67
N VAL A 306 8.73 -3.74 -4.15
CA VAL A 306 8.61 -4.46 -5.43
C VAL A 306 8.98 -3.56 -6.62
N MET A 307 9.35 -4.19 -7.72
CA MET A 307 9.84 -3.52 -8.92
C MET A 307 8.88 -2.44 -9.45
N GLU A 308 7.58 -2.71 -9.42
CA GLU A 308 6.53 -1.85 -9.96
C GLU A 308 6.50 -0.46 -9.31
N TYR A 309 6.86 -0.38 -8.03
CA TYR A 309 6.89 0.89 -7.31
C TYR A 309 8.24 1.61 -7.42
N LEU A 310 9.35 0.84 -7.48
CA LEU A 310 10.68 1.45 -7.62
C LEU A 310 10.94 2.00 -9.02
N PHE A 311 10.39 1.36 -10.04
CA PHE A 311 10.71 1.62 -11.44
C PHE A 311 9.48 1.94 -12.30
N SER A 312 8.43 2.49 -11.71
CA SER A 312 7.15 2.78 -12.37
C SER A 312 7.24 3.71 -13.60
N GLY A 313 8.28 4.55 -13.71
CA GLY A 313 8.52 5.43 -14.86
C GLY A 313 9.62 4.97 -15.82
N MET A 314 10.22 3.80 -15.60
CA MET A 314 11.35 3.33 -16.41
C MET A 314 10.88 2.58 -17.65
N ASN A 315 11.24 3.08 -18.83
CA ASN A 315 11.15 2.32 -20.07
C ASN A 315 12.28 1.28 -20.09
N PHE A 316 11.94 0.02 -19.82
CA PHE A 316 12.83 -1.09 -20.12
C PHE A 316 12.94 -1.22 -21.63
N ARG A 317 14.08 -0.82 -22.22
CA ARG A 317 14.35 -0.79 -23.67
C ARG A 317 14.39 -2.16 -24.36
N TYR A 318 14.03 -3.22 -23.65
CA TYR A 318 13.88 -4.52 -24.27
C TYR A 318 12.53 -4.57 -24.97
N LYS A 319 12.58 -4.90 -26.27
CA LYS A 319 11.37 -5.22 -27.00
C LYS A 319 10.62 -6.27 -26.19
N ASP A 320 9.45 -5.95 -25.73
CA ASP A 320 8.53 -6.93 -25.19
C ASP A 320 8.14 -7.85 -26.35
N TRP A 321 8.74 -9.02 -26.36
CA TRP A 321 8.58 -10.02 -27.40
C TRP A 321 7.24 -10.73 -27.33
N ASN A 322 6.30 -10.23 -26.56
CA ASN A 322 5.16 -11.01 -26.13
C ASN A 322 3.89 -10.25 -25.93
N GLN A 323 3.67 -9.27 -26.74
CA GLN A 323 2.33 -8.72 -26.90
C GLN A 323 1.65 -9.39 -28.08
N GLU A 324 1.54 -10.73 -28.06
CA GLU A 324 0.59 -11.49 -28.84
C GLU A 324 -0.05 -12.57 -27.96
#